data_f368607c6c82fe5d711a2a37acd9152f
#
_entry.id   f368607c6c82fe5d711a2a37acd9152f
#
_cell.length_a   1.000
_cell.length_b   1.000
_cell.length_c   1.000
_cell.angle_alpha   90.00
_cell.angle_beta   90.00
_cell.angle_gamma   90.00
#
_symmetry.space_group_name_H-M   'P 1'
#
loop_
_entity.id
_entity.type
_entity.pdbx_description
1 polymer ?
#
loop_
_entity_poly.entity_id
_entity_poly.type
_entity_poly.pdbx_seq_one_letter_code
_entity_poly.pdbx_strand_id
1 'polypeptide(L)'
;MSAANVEKLVDRIVSVLGDEADELLEHECRGIPREQIHVPGPDHLDQVFGITDRKPRVLGSLAAIRDHGRLAGTGYLSILPVDQGIEHSGAASFAPNPIYFDPENIVSLAIEGGCNAVASTLGVLGAMSRRYAHKIPFIVKLNHNEMLSYPSTYRQTVYAQVEQAWELGAVAVGATIYFGNEDCDRELEEISDAFARAHELGLATILWCYLRNPVFKTDEGDFHESADLTGQANHLGVTIEADIIKQKLPVNNGGYPALDFGKTHDLVYSDLVGDHPVDLVRWQVANCYMGRIGLINSGGSAGGSGDLAAAVRTAVLNKRGGGCGLISGRKAFQRPMAEGIVLLHAIQDVFLCSDITVA
;
A
#
# COMPACT_ATOMS: atom_id res chain seq x y z
N MET A 1 24.16 -5.14 -7.05
CA MET A 1 25.06 -4.53 -6.04
C MET A 1 26.25 -5.46 -5.78
N SER A 2 27.40 -4.94 -5.28
CA SER A 2 28.49 -5.82 -4.83
C SER A 2 28.17 -6.43 -3.46
N ALA A 3 28.74 -7.61 -3.13
CA ALA A 3 28.53 -8.28 -1.84
C ALA A 3 28.83 -7.35 -0.63
N ALA A 4 29.92 -6.57 -0.69
CA ALA A 4 30.26 -5.59 0.35
C ALA A 4 29.24 -4.46 0.52
N ASN A 5 28.46 -4.12 -0.52
CA ASN A 5 27.39 -3.15 -0.42
C ASN A 5 26.11 -3.76 0.18
N VAL A 6 25.86 -5.03 -0.09
CA VAL A 6 24.73 -5.77 0.51
C VAL A 6 24.96 -5.94 2.00
N GLU A 7 26.16 -6.36 2.42
CA GLU A 7 26.52 -6.49 3.84
C GLU A 7 26.33 -5.18 4.60
N LYS A 8 26.79 -4.04 4.08
CA LYS A 8 26.54 -2.73 4.67
C LYS A 8 25.06 -2.35 4.79
N LEU A 9 24.23 -2.81 3.83
CA LEU A 9 22.79 -2.58 3.93
C LEU A 9 22.18 -3.43 5.04
N VAL A 10 22.54 -4.70 5.15
CA VAL A 10 22.10 -5.56 6.25
C VAL A 10 22.46 -4.95 7.60
N ASP A 11 23.75 -4.60 7.81
CA ASP A 11 24.20 -4.01 9.07
C ASP A 11 23.41 -2.75 9.47
N ARG A 12 23.11 -1.91 8.47
CA ARG A 12 22.32 -0.68 8.70
C ARG A 12 20.87 -1.00 9.07
N ILE A 13 20.25 -1.97 8.40
CA ILE A 13 18.88 -2.40 8.68
C ILE A 13 18.81 -3.03 10.06
N VAL A 14 19.71 -3.94 10.40
CA VAL A 14 19.83 -4.57 11.72
C VAL A 14 20.01 -3.50 12.82
N SER A 15 20.93 -2.53 12.61
CA SER A 15 21.12 -1.42 13.55
C SER A 15 19.86 -0.57 13.78
N VAL A 16 19.01 -0.40 12.76
CA VAL A 16 17.76 0.35 12.87
C VAL A 16 16.66 -0.46 13.54
N LEU A 17 16.60 -1.79 13.30
CA LEU A 17 15.64 -2.69 13.94
C LEU A 17 15.96 -2.97 15.41
N GLY A 18 17.25 -2.87 15.80
CA GLY A 18 17.68 -3.16 17.17
C GLY A 18 17.38 -4.59 17.60
N ASP A 19 16.81 -4.74 18.79
CA ASP A 19 16.56 -6.06 19.43
C ASP A 19 15.55 -6.93 18.66
N GLU A 20 14.71 -6.35 17.78
CA GLU A 20 13.75 -7.11 16.95
C GLU A 20 14.40 -7.73 15.69
N ALA A 21 15.67 -7.42 15.39
CA ALA A 21 16.29 -7.77 14.10
C ALA A 21 16.30 -9.28 13.84
N ASP A 22 16.81 -10.06 14.78
CA ASP A 22 16.94 -11.52 14.63
C ASP A 22 15.55 -12.18 14.49
N GLU A 23 14.60 -11.80 15.35
CA GLU A 23 13.22 -12.30 15.29
C GLU A 23 12.58 -12.04 13.91
N LEU A 24 12.70 -10.83 13.39
CA LEU A 24 12.07 -10.45 12.14
C LEU A 24 12.77 -11.04 10.89
N LEU A 25 14.10 -11.17 10.95
CA LEU A 25 14.89 -11.58 9.78
C LEU A 25 15.06 -13.09 9.67
N GLU A 26 14.98 -13.86 10.78
CA GLU A 26 15.15 -15.31 10.79
C GLU A 26 13.82 -16.08 10.76
N HIS A 27 12.69 -15.40 10.99
CA HIS A 27 11.37 -16.07 11.03
C HIS A 27 11.03 -16.78 9.72
N GLU A 28 10.40 -17.94 9.82
CA GLU A 28 9.88 -18.74 8.71
C GLU A 28 8.35 -18.90 8.81
N CYS A 29 7.63 -18.57 7.76
CA CYS A 29 6.18 -18.76 7.68
C CYS A 29 5.83 -20.21 7.41
N ARG A 30 5.41 -20.95 8.44
CA ARG A 30 5.11 -22.39 8.33
C ARG A 30 3.67 -22.67 7.91
N GLY A 31 2.71 -21.83 8.33
CA GLY A 31 1.29 -22.01 8.00
C GLY A 31 1.00 -21.85 6.49
N ILE A 32 1.65 -20.88 5.86
CA ILE A 32 1.60 -20.66 4.41
C ILE A 32 3.05 -20.53 3.93
N PRO A 33 3.71 -21.62 3.54
CA PRO A 33 5.10 -21.60 3.10
C PRO A 33 5.32 -20.74 1.84
N ARG A 34 6.55 -20.25 1.70
CA ARG A 34 6.96 -19.39 0.57
C ARG A 34 6.66 -20.02 -0.80
N GLU A 35 6.80 -21.33 -0.92
CA GLU A 35 6.62 -22.08 -2.16
C GLU A 35 5.16 -22.09 -2.65
N GLN A 36 4.22 -21.73 -1.78
CA GLN A 36 2.81 -21.66 -2.11
C GLN A 36 2.37 -20.29 -2.63
N ILE A 37 3.22 -19.27 -2.52
CA ILE A 37 2.88 -17.91 -2.95
C ILE A 37 3.66 -17.47 -4.19
N HIS A 38 3.10 -16.52 -4.92
CA HIS A 38 3.78 -15.84 -6.03
C HIS A 38 4.64 -14.70 -5.47
N VAL A 39 5.93 -14.98 -5.30
CA VAL A 39 6.87 -14.03 -4.69
C VAL A 39 7.13 -12.85 -5.64
N PRO A 40 7.15 -11.60 -5.15
CA PRO A 40 7.57 -10.45 -5.95
C PRO A 40 9.00 -10.62 -6.49
N GLY A 41 9.20 -10.23 -7.74
CA GLY A 41 10.49 -10.32 -8.41
C GLY A 41 10.47 -9.65 -9.78
N PRO A 42 11.62 -9.59 -10.47
CA PRO A 42 11.73 -8.97 -11.79
C PRO A 42 10.73 -9.53 -12.81
N ASP A 43 10.50 -10.82 -12.78
CA ASP A 43 9.66 -11.53 -13.74
C ASP A 43 8.19 -11.65 -13.32
N HIS A 44 7.81 -11.07 -12.16
CA HIS A 44 6.46 -11.23 -11.60
C HIS A 44 5.37 -10.73 -12.56
N LEU A 45 5.63 -9.65 -13.29
CA LEU A 45 4.68 -9.12 -14.27
C LEU A 45 4.40 -10.13 -15.38
N ASP A 46 5.44 -10.71 -15.96
CA ASP A 46 5.32 -11.66 -17.07
C ASP A 46 4.75 -13.00 -16.61
N GLN A 47 5.23 -13.52 -15.47
CA GLN A 47 4.81 -14.83 -14.97
C GLN A 47 3.42 -14.86 -14.36
N VAL A 48 2.97 -13.75 -13.76
CA VAL A 48 1.71 -13.68 -13.02
C VAL A 48 0.66 -12.91 -13.79
N PHE A 49 0.93 -11.64 -14.16
CA PHE A 49 -0.04 -10.82 -14.87
C PHE A 49 -0.15 -11.16 -16.36
N GLY A 50 0.95 -11.60 -16.99
CA GLY A 50 0.99 -11.94 -18.42
C GLY A 50 0.07 -13.09 -18.82
N ILE A 51 -0.42 -13.90 -17.87
CA ILE A 51 -1.35 -15.02 -18.10
C ILE A 51 -2.79 -14.70 -17.64
N THR A 52 -3.06 -13.46 -17.24
CA THR A 52 -4.40 -13.00 -16.82
C THR A 52 -5.15 -12.39 -18.00
N ASP A 53 -6.36 -11.92 -17.75
CA ASP A 53 -7.19 -11.17 -18.69
C ASP A 53 -6.79 -9.69 -18.87
N ARG A 54 -5.72 -9.24 -18.20
CA ARG A 54 -5.22 -7.85 -18.32
C ARG A 54 -4.75 -7.56 -19.73
N LYS A 55 -5.31 -6.48 -20.31
CA LYS A 55 -4.94 -6.04 -21.67
C LYS A 55 -3.47 -5.61 -21.72
N PRO A 56 -2.79 -5.70 -22.88
CA PRO A 56 -1.39 -5.28 -23.02
C PRO A 56 -1.11 -3.84 -22.55
N ARG A 57 -2.08 -2.94 -22.64
CA ARG A 57 -1.93 -1.56 -22.14
C ARG A 57 -1.92 -1.49 -20.62
N VAL A 58 -2.70 -2.33 -19.93
CA VAL A 58 -2.67 -2.44 -18.45
C VAL A 58 -1.33 -3.00 -18.01
N LEU A 59 -0.82 -4.05 -18.70
CA LEU A 59 0.55 -4.57 -18.45
C LEU A 59 1.61 -3.50 -18.65
N GLY A 60 1.48 -2.67 -19.68
CA GLY A 60 2.36 -1.52 -19.92
C GLY A 60 2.31 -0.48 -18.78
N SER A 61 1.15 -0.21 -18.23
CA SER A 61 0.96 0.68 -17.07
C SER A 61 1.58 0.09 -15.79
N LEU A 62 1.38 -1.20 -15.54
CA LEU A 62 2.03 -1.91 -14.43
C LEU A 62 3.55 -1.94 -14.57
N ALA A 63 4.07 -2.15 -15.80
CA ALA A 63 5.49 -2.07 -16.10
C ALA A 63 6.05 -0.67 -15.83
N ALA A 64 5.34 0.39 -16.28
CA ALA A 64 5.76 1.77 -16.04
C ALA A 64 5.95 2.09 -14.56
N ILE A 65 5.08 1.55 -13.68
CA ILE A 65 5.24 1.71 -12.23
C ILE A 65 6.42 0.87 -11.71
N ARG A 66 6.55 -0.39 -12.15
CA ARG A 66 7.59 -1.33 -11.65
C ARG A 66 9.00 -0.98 -12.10
N ASP A 67 9.13 -0.35 -13.27
CA ASP A 67 10.41 -0.03 -13.88
C ASP A 67 10.85 1.43 -13.63
N HIS A 68 10.19 2.13 -12.71
CA HIS A 68 10.53 3.49 -12.31
C HIS A 68 11.14 3.56 -10.92
N GLY A 69 11.96 4.59 -10.67
CA GLY A 69 12.56 4.90 -9.36
C GLY A 69 13.69 3.97 -8.94
N ARG A 70 14.04 4.01 -7.65
CA ARG A 70 15.18 3.22 -7.12
C ARG A 70 14.92 1.72 -7.10
N LEU A 71 13.66 1.31 -7.05
CA LEU A 71 13.27 -0.11 -7.05
C LEU A 71 12.99 -0.66 -8.46
N ALA A 72 13.29 0.10 -9.50
CA ALA A 72 13.08 -0.32 -10.89
C ALA A 72 13.64 -1.72 -11.17
N GLY A 73 12.82 -2.58 -11.80
CA GLY A 73 13.22 -3.93 -12.19
C GLY A 73 13.39 -4.94 -11.04
N THR A 74 13.04 -4.58 -9.79
CA THR A 74 13.10 -5.52 -8.65
C THR A 74 11.81 -6.28 -8.40
N GLY A 75 10.70 -5.81 -8.95
CA GLY A 75 9.35 -6.28 -8.64
C GLY A 75 8.73 -5.64 -7.39
N TYR A 76 9.50 -4.86 -6.64
CA TYR A 76 9.03 -4.13 -5.46
C TYR A 76 8.67 -2.68 -5.77
N LEU A 77 7.82 -2.08 -4.92
CA LEU A 77 7.26 -0.75 -5.09
C LEU A 77 7.47 0.16 -3.88
N SER A 78 7.82 1.40 -4.15
CA SER A 78 7.81 2.51 -3.19
C SER A 78 6.96 3.63 -3.76
N ILE A 79 5.80 3.89 -3.15
CA ILE A 79 4.84 4.88 -3.64
C ILE A 79 4.71 6.00 -2.60
N LEU A 80 4.75 7.27 -3.05
CA LEU A 80 4.44 8.42 -2.19
C LEU A 80 2.96 8.80 -2.36
N PRO A 81 2.09 8.57 -1.36
CA PRO A 81 0.71 9.05 -1.39
C PRO A 81 0.59 10.39 -0.66
N VAL A 82 0.00 11.38 -1.31
CA VAL A 82 -0.35 12.66 -0.68
C VAL A 82 -1.71 13.12 -1.17
N ASP A 83 -2.77 12.63 -0.52
CA ASP A 83 -4.16 12.98 -0.78
C ASP A 83 -4.79 13.80 0.37
N GLN A 84 -3.94 14.45 1.16
CA GLN A 84 -4.34 15.30 2.26
C GLN A 84 -5.06 16.56 1.78
N GLY A 85 -5.92 17.09 2.65
CA GLY A 85 -6.81 18.20 2.35
C GLY A 85 -8.25 17.75 2.08
N ILE A 86 -8.49 16.44 1.98
CA ILE A 86 -9.83 15.84 1.83
C ILE A 86 -10.09 14.86 2.98
N GLU A 87 -9.41 13.72 3.04
CA GLU A 87 -9.59 12.70 4.11
C GLU A 87 -8.98 13.13 5.45
N HIS A 88 -7.97 13.98 5.40
CA HIS A 88 -7.34 14.62 6.55
C HIS A 88 -7.25 16.11 6.28
N SER A 89 -7.44 16.93 7.31
CA SER A 89 -7.30 18.37 7.17
C SER A 89 -5.97 18.75 6.51
N GLY A 90 -6.01 19.57 5.48
CA GLY A 90 -4.82 20.11 4.84
C GLY A 90 -3.93 20.84 5.84
N ALA A 91 -4.53 21.64 6.74
CA ALA A 91 -3.79 22.33 7.78
C ALA A 91 -3.07 21.36 8.72
N ALA A 92 -3.76 20.36 9.26
CA ALA A 92 -3.15 19.36 10.14
C ALA A 92 -2.03 18.55 9.44
N SER A 93 -2.17 18.34 8.14
CA SER A 93 -1.22 17.55 7.35
C SER A 93 0.01 18.35 6.94
N PHE A 94 -0.16 19.60 6.51
CA PHE A 94 0.92 20.40 5.92
C PHE A 94 1.50 21.48 6.85
N ALA A 95 0.83 21.82 7.97
CA ALA A 95 1.38 22.79 8.92
C ALA A 95 2.79 22.41 9.43
N PRO A 96 3.14 21.12 9.69
CA PRO A 96 4.49 20.75 10.07
C PRO A 96 5.56 21.10 9.03
N ASN A 97 5.20 21.12 7.74
CA ASN A 97 6.05 21.57 6.64
C ASN A 97 5.21 22.22 5.54
N PRO A 98 4.98 23.55 5.61
CA PRO A 98 4.05 24.28 4.73
C PRO A 98 4.41 24.27 3.25
N ILE A 99 5.64 23.91 2.86
CA ILE A 99 6.01 23.83 1.45
C ILE A 99 5.13 22.87 0.67
N TYR A 100 4.56 21.85 1.33
CA TYR A 100 3.72 20.84 0.70
C TYR A 100 2.27 21.27 0.44
N PHE A 101 1.89 22.51 0.80
CA PHE A 101 0.69 23.13 0.22
C PHE A 101 0.84 23.36 -1.29
N ASP A 102 2.08 23.49 -1.78
CA ASP A 102 2.36 23.55 -3.21
C ASP A 102 2.51 22.13 -3.78
N PRO A 103 1.65 21.71 -4.72
CA PRO A 103 1.71 20.40 -5.39
C PRO A 103 3.07 20.07 -6.01
N GLU A 104 3.82 21.07 -6.46
CA GLU A 104 5.14 20.84 -7.05
C GLU A 104 6.11 20.19 -6.07
N ASN A 105 6.09 20.58 -4.79
CA ASN A 105 6.96 20.00 -3.77
C ASN A 105 6.58 18.56 -3.43
N ILE A 106 5.29 18.18 -3.59
CA ILE A 106 4.83 16.80 -3.42
C ILE A 106 5.44 15.91 -4.52
N VAL A 107 5.34 16.34 -5.76
CA VAL A 107 5.88 15.58 -6.90
C VAL A 107 7.42 15.54 -6.85
N SER A 108 8.06 16.65 -6.47
CA SER A 108 9.52 16.74 -6.30
C SER A 108 10.01 15.77 -5.22
N LEU A 109 9.33 15.68 -4.06
CA LEU A 109 9.68 14.72 -3.02
C LEU A 109 9.61 13.28 -3.55
N ALA A 110 8.60 12.94 -4.35
CA ALA A 110 8.48 11.59 -4.92
C ALA A 110 9.63 11.28 -5.89
N ILE A 111 10.00 12.24 -6.74
CA ILE A 111 11.09 12.10 -7.72
C ILE A 111 12.44 11.98 -7.00
N GLU A 112 12.75 12.94 -6.13
CA GLU A 112 14.04 12.98 -5.40
C GLU A 112 14.15 11.82 -4.39
N GLY A 113 13.02 11.39 -3.82
CA GLY A 113 12.92 10.20 -2.97
C GLY A 113 13.01 8.88 -3.75
N GLY A 114 13.13 8.92 -5.08
CA GLY A 114 13.29 7.73 -5.93
C GLY A 114 12.08 6.79 -5.89
N CYS A 115 10.86 7.32 -5.70
CA CYS A 115 9.64 6.53 -5.67
C CYS A 115 9.30 5.97 -7.06
N ASN A 116 8.61 4.82 -7.09
CA ASN A 116 8.08 4.23 -8.32
C ASN A 116 6.90 5.03 -8.88
N ALA A 117 6.14 5.69 -8.02
CA ALA A 117 4.99 6.50 -8.40
C ALA A 117 4.63 7.53 -7.33
N VAL A 118 3.86 8.54 -7.73
CA VAL A 118 3.19 9.45 -6.81
C VAL A 118 1.67 9.27 -6.93
N ALA A 119 0.99 9.08 -5.78
CA ALA A 119 -0.47 8.95 -5.71
C ALA A 119 -1.07 10.19 -5.06
N SER A 120 -2.01 10.85 -5.74
CA SER A 120 -2.65 12.06 -5.21
C SER A 120 -4.03 12.29 -5.83
N THR A 121 -4.64 13.41 -5.49
CA THR A 121 -5.93 13.84 -6.04
C THR A 121 -5.80 14.29 -7.49
N LEU A 122 -6.92 14.29 -8.22
CA LEU A 122 -6.99 14.82 -9.58
C LEU A 122 -6.50 16.28 -9.64
N GLY A 123 -6.86 17.12 -8.67
CA GLY A 123 -6.46 18.51 -8.64
C GLY A 123 -4.95 18.71 -8.50
N VAL A 124 -4.31 17.96 -7.61
CA VAL A 124 -2.85 17.99 -7.39
C VAL A 124 -2.11 17.53 -8.65
N LEU A 125 -2.45 16.35 -9.15
CA LEU A 125 -1.75 15.77 -10.31
C LEU A 125 -2.07 16.49 -11.62
N GLY A 126 -3.30 16.97 -11.78
CA GLY A 126 -3.72 17.77 -12.93
C GLY A 126 -2.93 19.08 -13.06
N ALA A 127 -2.70 19.78 -11.93
CA ALA A 127 -1.88 20.99 -11.90
C ALA A 127 -0.43 20.73 -12.32
N MET A 128 0.07 19.51 -12.13
CA MET A 128 1.47 19.11 -12.36
C MET A 128 1.67 18.29 -13.66
N SER A 129 0.60 17.86 -14.32
CA SER A 129 0.64 16.84 -15.38
C SER A 129 1.58 17.19 -16.54
N ARG A 130 1.46 18.38 -17.14
CA ARG A 130 2.31 18.80 -18.26
C ARG A 130 3.81 18.78 -17.95
N ARG A 131 4.15 19.06 -16.71
CA ARG A 131 5.55 19.18 -16.30
C ARG A 131 6.15 17.86 -15.82
N TYR A 132 5.33 16.96 -15.28
CA TYR A 132 5.82 15.81 -14.50
C TYR A 132 5.27 14.44 -14.90
N ALA A 133 4.14 14.33 -15.61
CA ALA A 133 3.56 13.01 -15.94
C ALA A 133 4.50 12.11 -16.77
N HIS A 134 5.44 12.71 -17.51
CA HIS A 134 6.47 11.96 -18.25
C HIS A 134 7.74 11.69 -17.42
N LYS A 135 7.82 12.17 -16.18
CA LYS A 135 9.01 12.04 -15.30
C LYS A 135 8.80 11.06 -14.15
N ILE A 136 7.56 10.86 -13.74
CA ILE A 136 7.19 9.90 -12.70
C ILE A 136 5.78 9.40 -12.97
N PRO A 137 5.51 8.10 -12.83
CA PRO A 137 4.16 7.53 -12.92
C PRO A 137 3.18 8.18 -11.95
N PHE A 138 2.02 8.60 -12.45
CA PHE A 138 0.93 9.18 -11.67
C PHE A 138 -0.14 8.14 -11.36
N ILE A 139 -0.62 8.13 -10.12
CA ILE A 139 -1.76 7.35 -9.64
C ILE A 139 -2.82 8.35 -9.16
N VAL A 140 -3.90 8.51 -9.92
CA VAL A 140 -5.00 9.41 -9.51
C VAL A 140 -5.95 8.67 -8.59
N LYS A 141 -6.12 9.16 -7.38
CA LYS A 141 -7.13 8.65 -6.46
C LYS A 141 -8.50 9.23 -6.79
N LEU A 142 -9.47 8.35 -7.11
CA LEU A 142 -10.78 8.73 -7.66
C LEU A 142 -11.75 9.22 -6.59
N ASN A 143 -11.73 8.59 -5.40
CA ASN A 143 -12.68 8.87 -4.33
C ASN A 143 -12.01 9.20 -3.01
N HIS A 144 -12.72 9.95 -2.18
CA HIS A 144 -12.25 10.38 -0.88
C HIS A 144 -13.43 10.55 0.09
N ASN A 145 -13.15 10.43 1.40
CA ASN A 145 -14.08 10.86 2.42
C ASN A 145 -14.06 12.40 2.53
N GLU A 146 -15.21 13.05 2.34
CA GLU A 146 -15.38 14.48 2.53
C GLU A 146 -15.51 14.77 4.04
N MET A 147 -14.56 15.54 4.60
CA MET A 147 -14.43 15.68 6.04
C MET A 147 -15.16 16.89 6.66
N LEU A 148 -15.75 17.76 5.85
CA LEU A 148 -16.52 18.89 6.36
C LEU A 148 -17.95 18.50 6.72
N SER A 149 -18.46 17.40 6.18
CA SER A 149 -19.74 16.83 6.60
C SER A 149 -19.62 16.24 8.00
N TYR A 150 -20.40 16.77 8.93
CA TYR A 150 -20.38 16.35 10.32
C TYR A 150 -21.80 16.05 10.83
N PRO A 151 -22.02 14.94 11.56
CA PRO A 151 -21.03 13.90 11.88
C PRO A 151 -20.59 13.13 10.65
N SER A 152 -19.30 12.69 10.63
CA SER A 152 -18.75 11.93 9.50
C SER A 152 -19.35 10.52 9.47
N THR A 153 -19.80 10.10 8.28
CA THR A 153 -20.27 8.74 8.01
C THR A 153 -19.18 7.86 7.37
N TYR A 154 -17.99 8.42 7.14
CA TYR A 154 -16.88 7.77 6.40
C TYR A 154 -17.24 7.39 4.94
N ARG A 155 -18.30 7.98 4.40
CA ARG A 155 -18.71 7.78 3.02
C ARG A 155 -17.62 8.22 2.05
N GLN A 156 -17.26 7.34 1.13
CA GLN A 156 -16.36 7.68 0.03
C GLN A 156 -17.16 8.31 -1.13
N THR A 157 -16.75 9.50 -1.53
CA THR A 157 -17.37 10.23 -2.64
C THR A 157 -16.41 10.28 -3.81
N VAL A 158 -16.91 10.05 -5.02
CA VAL A 158 -16.12 10.11 -6.26
C VAL A 158 -15.84 11.58 -6.60
N TYR A 159 -14.57 11.95 -6.67
CA TYR A 159 -14.09 13.29 -7.03
C TYR A 159 -13.49 13.37 -8.42
N ALA A 160 -13.13 12.22 -9.00
CA ALA A 160 -12.51 12.16 -10.32
C ALA A 160 -13.06 10.99 -11.13
N GLN A 161 -13.18 11.20 -12.43
CA GLN A 161 -13.53 10.16 -13.38
C GLN A 161 -12.26 9.51 -13.94
N VAL A 162 -12.36 8.26 -14.38
CA VAL A 162 -11.24 7.50 -14.93
C VAL A 162 -10.68 8.17 -16.18
N GLU A 163 -11.55 8.72 -17.03
CA GLU A 163 -11.17 9.46 -18.23
C GLU A 163 -10.30 10.68 -17.92
N GLN A 164 -10.63 11.43 -16.88
CA GLN A 164 -9.82 12.59 -16.45
C GLN A 164 -8.42 12.15 -16.01
N ALA A 165 -8.31 11.02 -15.32
CA ALA A 165 -7.02 10.46 -14.94
C ALA A 165 -6.21 10.02 -16.18
N TRP A 166 -6.87 9.38 -17.14
CA TRP A 166 -6.25 8.96 -18.39
C TRP A 166 -5.77 10.16 -19.22
N GLU A 167 -6.59 11.20 -19.38
CA GLU A 167 -6.27 12.40 -20.16
C GLU A 167 -5.07 13.18 -19.60
N LEU A 168 -4.88 13.20 -18.28
CA LEU A 168 -3.72 13.87 -17.67
C LEU A 168 -2.43 13.03 -17.72
N GLY A 169 -2.50 11.80 -18.26
CA GLY A 169 -1.34 10.93 -18.43
C GLY A 169 -1.02 10.04 -17.23
N ALA A 170 -2.00 9.78 -16.37
CA ALA A 170 -1.83 8.79 -15.31
C ALA A 170 -1.65 7.37 -15.89
N VAL A 171 -0.94 6.52 -15.17
CA VAL A 171 -0.76 5.10 -15.49
C VAL A 171 -1.65 4.21 -14.63
N ALA A 172 -2.18 4.74 -13.55
CA ALA A 172 -3.08 4.01 -12.67
C ALA A 172 -4.12 4.93 -12.04
N VAL A 173 -5.22 4.32 -11.63
CA VAL A 173 -6.20 4.93 -10.73
C VAL A 173 -6.17 4.22 -9.37
N GLY A 174 -6.48 4.96 -8.33
CA GLY A 174 -6.63 4.45 -6.98
C GLY A 174 -8.01 4.76 -6.41
N ALA A 175 -8.52 3.91 -5.54
CA ALA A 175 -9.76 4.17 -4.82
C ALA A 175 -9.68 3.63 -3.39
N THR A 176 -10.54 4.14 -2.51
CA THR A 176 -10.76 3.59 -1.18
C THR A 176 -12.14 2.96 -1.11
N ILE A 177 -12.23 1.78 -0.53
CA ILE A 177 -13.48 1.23 -0.01
C ILE A 177 -13.32 1.07 1.50
N TYR A 178 -14.26 1.63 2.24
CA TYR A 178 -14.38 1.42 3.67
C TYR A 178 -15.34 0.26 3.94
N PHE A 179 -14.80 -0.97 3.85
CA PHE A 179 -15.56 -2.19 4.06
C PHE A 179 -16.24 -2.20 5.43
N GLY A 180 -17.50 -2.58 5.44
CA GLY A 180 -18.33 -2.66 6.63
C GLY A 180 -19.02 -1.36 7.03
N ASN A 181 -18.84 -0.24 6.31
CA ASN A 181 -19.67 0.95 6.50
C ASN A 181 -21.06 0.76 5.85
N GLU A 182 -21.99 1.67 6.12
CA GLU A 182 -23.36 1.61 5.60
C GLU A 182 -23.47 1.84 4.09
N ASP A 183 -22.48 2.47 3.46
CA ASP A 183 -22.41 2.76 2.03
C ASP A 183 -21.54 1.72 1.26
N CYS A 184 -21.06 0.67 1.91
CA CYS A 184 -20.10 -0.28 1.33
C CYS A 184 -20.57 -0.90 0.02
N ASP A 185 -21.85 -1.27 -0.09
CA ASP A 185 -22.42 -1.87 -1.29
C ASP A 185 -22.33 -0.92 -2.48
N ARG A 186 -22.71 0.35 -2.27
CA ARG A 186 -22.60 1.39 -3.29
C ARG A 186 -21.15 1.66 -3.68
N GLU A 187 -20.24 1.74 -2.70
CA GLU A 187 -18.81 1.94 -2.97
C GLU A 187 -18.23 0.79 -3.79
N LEU A 188 -18.64 -0.46 -3.50
CA LEU A 188 -18.24 -1.64 -4.28
C LEU A 188 -18.71 -1.55 -5.73
N GLU A 189 -19.97 -1.19 -5.98
CA GLU A 189 -20.51 -1.03 -7.33
C GLU A 189 -19.78 0.08 -8.09
N GLU A 190 -19.68 1.29 -7.50
CA GLU A 190 -19.01 2.43 -8.12
C GLU A 190 -17.54 2.15 -8.48
N ILE A 191 -16.81 1.48 -7.58
CA ILE A 191 -15.39 1.21 -7.80
C ILE A 191 -15.16 0.02 -8.74
N SER A 192 -16.03 -1.00 -8.70
CA SER A 192 -16.00 -2.09 -9.68
C SER A 192 -16.16 -1.55 -11.11
N ASP A 193 -17.14 -0.68 -11.34
CA ASP A 193 -17.35 -0.03 -12.64
C ASP A 193 -16.15 0.84 -13.04
N ALA A 194 -15.61 1.61 -12.09
CA ALA A 194 -14.44 2.44 -12.34
C ALA A 194 -13.19 1.61 -12.69
N PHE A 195 -12.97 0.47 -12.03
CA PHE A 195 -11.85 -0.42 -12.30
C PHE A 195 -11.99 -1.13 -13.66
N ALA A 196 -13.20 -1.61 -13.99
CA ALA A 196 -13.47 -2.13 -15.33
C ALA A 196 -13.16 -1.08 -16.42
N ARG A 197 -13.59 0.16 -16.19
CA ARG A 197 -13.31 1.27 -17.11
C ARG A 197 -11.82 1.63 -17.17
N ALA A 198 -11.11 1.58 -16.06
CA ALA A 198 -9.65 1.78 -16.01
C ALA A 198 -8.91 0.75 -16.88
N HIS A 199 -9.25 -0.53 -16.74
CA HIS A 199 -8.69 -1.60 -17.56
C HIS A 199 -9.03 -1.46 -19.05
N GLU A 200 -10.23 -0.95 -19.38
CA GLU A 200 -10.57 -0.62 -20.78
C GLU A 200 -9.64 0.43 -21.38
N LEU A 201 -9.30 1.45 -20.61
CA LEU A 201 -8.42 2.55 -21.03
C LEU A 201 -6.93 2.20 -20.90
N GLY A 202 -6.60 1.06 -20.28
CA GLY A 202 -5.24 0.58 -20.10
C GLY A 202 -4.54 1.10 -18.85
N LEU A 203 -5.30 1.59 -17.87
CA LEU A 203 -4.78 1.99 -16.55
C LEU A 203 -4.75 0.80 -15.60
N ALA A 204 -3.75 0.74 -14.73
CA ALA A 204 -3.72 -0.17 -13.60
C ALA A 204 -4.64 0.32 -12.47
N THR A 205 -5.01 -0.59 -11.56
CA THR A 205 -5.94 -0.30 -10.47
C THR A 205 -5.34 -0.61 -9.11
N ILE A 206 -5.51 0.30 -8.14
CA ILE A 206 -4.99 0.16 -6.78
C ILE A 206 -6.12 0.41 -5.79
N LEU A 207 -6.41 -0.54 -4.90
CA LEU A 207 -7.46 -0.38 -3.91
C LEU A 207 -6.90 -0.20 -2.49
N TRP A 208 -7.32 0.85 -1.82
CA TRP A 208 -7.17 1.05 -0.38
C TRP A 208 -8.27 0.27 0.32
N CYS A 209 -7.94 -0.93 0.80
CA CYS A 209 -8.86 -1.85 1.46
C CYS A 209 -8.89 -1.58 2.96
N TYR A 210 -9.75 -0.70 3.42
CA TYR A 210 -9.85 -0.39 4.84
C TYR A 210 -11.18 -0.83 5.42
N LEU A 211 -11.18 -1.14 6.72
CA LEU A 211 -12.38 -1.41 7.47
C LEU A 211 -12.87 -0.13 8.17
N ARG A 212 -14.16 0.13 8.10
CA ARG A 212 -14.83 1.19 8.85
C ARG A 212 -16.23 0.75 9.19
N ASN A 213 -16.40 0.25 10.40
CA ASN A 213 -17.69 -0.11 10.96
C ASN A 213 -17.69 0.28 12.43
N PRO A 214 -18.65 1.12 12.90
CA PRO A 214 -18.69 1.54 14.30
C PRO A 214 -18.71 0.38 15.29
N VAL A 215 -19.34 -0.75 14.93
CA VAL A 215 -19.43 -1.93 15.80
C VAL A 215 -18.13 -2.77 15.86
N PHE A 216 -17.13 -2.48 15.03
CA PHE A 216 -15.82 -3.15 15.10
C PHE A 216 -14.92 -2.59 16.20
N LYS A 217 -15.40 -1.61 16.94
CA LYS A 217 -14.77 -1.10 18.15
C LYS A 217 -15.69 -1.34 19.34
N THR A 218 -15.26 -2.20 20.26
CA THR A 218 -16.00 -2.58 21.46
C THR A 218 -15.21 -2.20 22.72
N ASP A 219 -15.76 -2.49 23.90
CA ASP A 219 -15.02 -2.34 25.17
C ASP A 219 -13.82 -3.32 25.27
N GLU A 220 -13.83 -4.42 24.50
CA GLU A 220 -12.77 -5.41 24.46
C GLU A 220 -11.61 -5.04 23.54
N GLY A 221 -11.84 -4.15 22.55
CA GLY A 221 -10.78 -3.73 21.62
C GLY A 221 -11.27 -3.09 20.33
N ASP A 222 -10.30 -2.78 19.48
CA ASP A 222 -10.50 -2.27 18.11
C ASP A 222 -10.12 -3.34 17.09
N PHE A 223 -11.10 -3.84 16.34
CA PHE A 223 -10.95 -4.95 15.40
C PHE A 223 -10.78 -4.50 13.95
N HIS A 224 -10.64 -3.19 13.67
CA HIS A 224 -10.45 -2.66 12.32
C HIS A 224 -9.11 -3.09 11.67
N GLU A 225 -8.18 -3.61 12.43
CA GLU A 225 -6.89 -4.10 11.93
C GLU A 225 -6.71 -5.61 12.19
N SER A 226 -7.79 -6.33 12.59
CA SER A 226 -7.74 -7.78 12.76
C SER A 226 -7.28 -8.48 11.49
N ALA A 227 -6.41 -9.48 11.61
CA ALA A 227 -5.85 -10.20 10.47
C ALA A 227 -6.93 -10.90 9.63
N ASP A 228 -7.89 -11.54 10.27
CA ASP A 228 -9.01 -12.22 9.63
C ASP A 228 -9.90 -11.25 8.83
N LEU A 229 -10.28 -10.11 9.42
CA LEU A 229 -11.14 -9.11 8.76
C LEU A 229 -10.40 -8.36 7.66
N THR A 230 -9.13 -7.98 7.87
CA THR A 230 -8.33 -7.31 6.84
C THR A 230 -7.99 -8.26 5.69
N GLY A 231 -7.79 -9.54 5.96
CA GLY A 231 -7.66 -10.57 4.94
C GLY A 231 -8.93 -10.67 4.08
N GLN A 232 -10.11 -10.71 4.71
CA GLN A 232 -11.39 -10.71 3.98
C GLN A 232 -11.57 -9.45 3.13
N ALA A 233 -11.22 -8.27 3.65
CA ALA A 233 -11.27 -7.03 2.89
C ALA A 233 -10.36 -7.08 1.64
N ASN A 234 -9.14 -7.62 1.77
CA ASN A 234 -8.24 -7.83 0.64
C ASN A 234 -8.88 -8.76 -0.41
N HIS A 235 -9.50 -9.86 0.03
CA HIS A 235 -10.16 -10.81 -0.87
C HIS A 235 -11.33 -10.18 -1.64
N LEU A 236 -12.11 -9.31 -1.00
CA LEU A 236 -13.13 -8.52 -1.68
C LEU A 236 -12.52 -7.55 -2.71
N GLY A 237 -11.41 -6.89 -2.35
CA GLY A 237 -10.72 -5.97 -3.24
C GLY A 237 -10.15 -6.63 -4.49
N VAL A 238 -9.55 -7.82 -4.37
CA VAL A 238 -9.06 -8.55 -5.55
C VAL A 238 -10.20 -9.11 -6.40
N THR A 239 -11.38 -9.34 -5.81
CA THR A 239 -12.57 -9.81 -6.52
C THR A 239 -13.11 -8.79 -7.52
N ILE A 240 -12.94 -7.49 -7.24
CA ILE A 240 -13.30 -6.38 -8.16
C ILE A 240 -12.12 -5.96 -9.05
N GLU A 241 -11.15 -6.84 -9.24
CA GLU A 241 -10.01 -6.67 -10.15
C GLU A 241 -9.03 -5.54 -9.79
N ALA A 242 -8.80 -5.30 -8.49
CA ALA A 242 -7.63 -4.51 -8.11
C ALA A 242 -6.34 -5.23 -8.52
N ASP A 243 -5.40 -4.53 -9.16
CA ASP A 243 -4.07 -5.04 -9.50
C ASP A 243 -3.10 -4.97 -8.33
N ILE A 244 -3.33 -4.03 -7.41
CA ILE A 244 -2.56 -3.84 -6.19
C ILE A 244 -3.52 -3.52 -5.04
N ILE A 245 -3.36 -4.22 -3.93
CA ILE A 245 -4.06 -3.95 -2.69
C ILE A 245 -3.16 -3.12 -1.77
N LYS A 246 -3.71 -2.04 -1.23
CA LYS A 246 -3.13 -1.31 -0.11
C LYS A 246 -3.86 -1.66 1.17
N GLN A 247 -3.14 -2.16 2.17
CA GLN A 247 -3.69 -2.52 3.47
C GLN A 247 -2.83 -1.97 4.62
N LYS A 248 -3.39 -1.83 5.81
CA LYS A 248 -2.65 -1.60 7.04
C LYS A 248 -1.96 -2.89 7.48
N LEU A 249 -0.93 -2.79 8.33
CA LEU A 249 -0.40 -3.95 9.02
C LEU A 249 -1.48 -4.54 9.92
N PRO A 250 -1.68 -5.86 9.90
CA PRO A 250 -2.70 -6.52 10.69
C PRO A 250 -2.23 -6.82 12.11
N VAL A 251 -3.19 -7.07 12.99
CA VAL A 251 -2.98 -7.59 14.36
C VAL A 251 -3.75 -8.90 14.53
N ASN A 252 -3.25 -9.80 15.36
CA ASN A 252 -3.92 -11.05 15.68
C ASN A 252 -4.77 -10.88 16.96
N ASN A 253 -6.01 -10.45 16.79
CA ASN A 253 -6.96 -10.26 17.90
C ASN A 253 -8.34 -10.89 17.65
N GLY A 254 -8.48 -11.72 16.58
CA GLY A 254 -9.65 -12.54 16.33
C GLY A 254 -10.94 -11.74 16.08
N GLY A 255 -10.98 -10.96 15.01
CA GLY A 255 -12.12 -10.07 14.72
C GLY A 255 -13.46 -10.80 14.58
N TYR A 256 -13.54 -11.87 13.77
CA TYR A 256 -14.78 -12.63 13.61
C TYR A 256 -15.27 -13.26 14.92
N PRO A 257 -14.43 -13.97 15.70
CA PRO A 257 -14.86 -14.52 16.97
C PRO A 257 -15.27 -13.47 18.00
N ALA A 258 -14.51 -12.38 18.10
CA ALA A 258 -14.76 -11.33 19.09
C ALA A 258 -16.04 -10.52 18.80
N LEU A 259 -16.38 -10.35 17.53
CA LEU A 259 -17.57 -9.59 17.10
C LEU A 259 -18.81 -10.49 16.89
N ASP A 260 -18.66 -11.82 17.02
CA ASP A 260 -19.73 -12.82 16.88
C ASP A 260 -20.56 -12.65 15.60
N PHE A 261 -19.90 -12.41 14.47
CA PHE A 261 -20.57 -12.32 13.18
C PHE A 261 -19.80 -13.09 12.09
N GLY A 262 -20.51 -13.39 10.99
CA GLY A 262 -19.93 -14.11 9.87
C GLY A 262 -19.54 -15.54 10.24
N LYS A 263 -18.73 -16.15 9.39
CA LYS A 263 -18.16 -17.48 9.62
C LYS A 263 -16.73 -17.50 9.08
N THR A 264 -15.84 -18.02 9.89
CA THR A 264 -14.48 -18.35 9.51
C THR A 264 -14.16 -19.78 9.94
N HIS A 265 -12.98 -20.26 9.64
CA HIS A 265 -12.56 -21.62 9.96
C HIS A 265 -11.50 -21.59 11.03
N ASP A 266 -11.55 -22.51 11.99
CA ASP A 266 -10.61 -22.58 13.14
C ASP A 266 -9.15 -22.67 12.70
N LEU A 267 -8.86 -23.30 11.56
CA LEU A 267 -7.51 -23.35 10.99
C LEU A 267 -6.91 -21.96 10.70
N VAL A 268 -7.73 -20.93 10.55
CA VAL A 268 -7.20 -19.55 10.40
C VAL A 268 -6.40 -19.17 11.63
N TYR A 269 -6.86 -19.53 12.81
CA TYR A 269 -6.26 -19.15 14.10
C TYR A 269 -5.25 -20.16 14.63
N SER A 270 -5.39 -21.46 14.26
CA SER A 270 -4.50 -22.51 14.75
C SER A 270 -3.25 -22.72 13.88
N ASP A 271 -3.38 -22.56 12.57
CA ASP A 271 -2.35 -23.00 11.62
C ASP A 271 -1.93 -21.95 10.58
N LEU A 272 -2.89 -21.13 10.08
CA LEU A 272 -2.64 -20.24 8.93
C LEU A 272 -2.15 -18.85 9.36
N VAL A 273 -2.61 -18.37 10.50
CA VAL A 273 -2.24 -17.06 11.07
C VAL A 273 -1.53 -17.29 12.38
N GLY A 274 -0.22 -17.09 12.40
CA GLY A 274 0.55 -17.08 13.64
C GLY A 274 0.45 -15.74 14.38
N ASP A 275 1.05 -15.66 15.56
CA ASP A 275 1.18 -14.39 16.31
C ASP A 275 2.32 -13.53 15.78
N HIS A 276 3.21 -14.11 15.00
CA HIS A 276 4.35 -13.39 14.45
C HIS A 276 3.92 -12.40 13.35
N PRO A 277 4.37 -11.14 13.39
CA PRO A 277 3.89 -10.10 12.47
C PRO A 277 4.17 -10.40 10.99
N VAL A 278 5.17 -11.22 10.68
CA VAL A 278 5.44 -11.68 9.29
C VAL A 278 4.36 -12.65 8.83
N ASP A 279 3.87 -13.57 9.69
CA ASP A 279 2.77 -14.48 9.36
C ASP A 279 1.47 -13.72 9.10
N LEU A 280 1.24 -12.65 9.87
CA LEU A 280 0.06 -11.79 9.69
C LEU A 280 0.07 -11.11 8.31
N VAL A 281 1.22 -10.62 7.86
CA VAL A 281 1.37 -10.07 6.49
C VAL A 281 1.25 -11.19 5.45
N ARG A 282 1.82 -12.38 5.71
CA ARG A 282 1.67 -13.56 4.83
C ARG A 282 0.20 -13.92 4.62
N TRP A 283 -0.62 -13.85 5.66
CA TRP A 283 -2.05 -14.06 5.56
C TRP A 283 -2.73 -13.01 4.66
N GLN A 284 -2.31 -11.74 4.74
CA GLN A 284 -2.80 -10.71 3.83
C GLN A 284 -2.41 -11.01 2.36
N VAL A 285 -1.19 -11.49 2.12
CA VAL A 285 -0.73 -11.91 0.78
C VAL A 285 -1.54 -13.11 0.27
N ALA A 286 -1.85 -14.08 1.13
CA ALA A 286 -2.70 -15.22 0.77
C ALA A 286 -4.08 -14.76 0.26
N ASN A 287 -4.66 -13.76 0.93
CA ASN A 287 -5.94 -13.17 0.52
C ASN A 287 -5.83 -12.24 -0.71
N CYS A 288 -4.63 -11.99 -1.21
CA CYS A 288 -4.35 -11.37 -2.51
C CYS A 288 -4.06 -12.45 -3.59
N TYR A 289 -4.87 -13.51 -3.62
CA TYR A 289 -4.72 -14.68 -4.50
C TYR A 289 -3.32 -15.29 -4.43
N MET A 290 -2.84 -15.55 -3.20
CA MET A 290 -1.51 -16.11 -2.94
C MET A 290 -0.37 -15.27 -3.56
N GLY A 291 -0.52 -13.95 -3.56
CA GLY A 291 0.46 -13.01 -4.10
C GLY A 291 0.37 -12.78 -5.62
N ARG A 292 -0.65 -13.28 -6.31
CA ARG A 292 -0.88 -12.91 -7.72
C ARG A 292 -1.20 -11.43 -7.87
N ILE A 293 -1.95 -10.89 -6.92
CA ILE A 293 -2.20 -9.46 -6.81
C ILE A 293 -1.23 -8.87 -5.79
N GLY A 294 -0.62 -7.74 -6.13
CA GLY A 294 0.38 -7.11 -5.28
C GLY A 294 -0.22 -6.59 -3.96
N LEU A 295 0.48 -6.83 -2.84
CA LEU A 295 0.15 -6.24 -1.54
C LEU A 295 1.18 -5.18 -1.17
N ILE A 296 0.73 -3.93 -0.98
CA ILE A 296 1.53 -2.87 -0.38
C ILE A 296 0.96 -2.49 0.99
N ASN A 297 1.82 -2.32 2.00
CA ASN A 297 1.36 -1.87 3.30
C ASN A 297 1.50 -0.36 3.46
N SER A 298 0.62 0.20 4.30
CA SER A 298 0.63 1.62 4.64
C SER A 298 1.80 1.97 5.56
N GLY A 299 2.48 3.08 5.31
CA GLY A 299 3.57 3.59 6.17
C GLY A 299 3.13 4.12 7.54
N GLY A 300 1.83 4.22 7.81
CA GLY A 300 1.28 4.71 9.08
C GLY A 300 1.32 6.23 9.24
N SER A 301 0.96 6.71 10.42
CA SER A 301 1.05 8.13 10.81
C SER A 301 2.47 8.52 11.17
N ALA A 302 2.80 9.81 11.06
CA ALA A 302 4.03 10.35 11.63
C ALA A 302 3.94 10.35 13.16
N GLY A 303 5.00 9.91 13.83
CA GLY A 303 5.11 9.80 15.28
C GLY A 303 6.36 10.44 15.89
N GLY A 304 7.24 11.03 15.06
CA GLY A 304 8.45 11.73 15.50
C GLY A 304 9.74 10.92 15.37
N SER A 305 10.55 10.85 16.42
CA SER A 305 11.92 10.27 16.38
C SER A 305 11.97 8.77 16.03
N GLY A 306 10.91 8.02 16.29
CA GLY A 306 10.81 6.58 15.97
C GLY A 306 10.36 6.26 14.53
N ASP A 307 10.05 7.26 13.72
CA ASP A 307 9.46 7.05 12.39
C ASP A 307 10.36 6.27 11.43
N LEU A 308 11.68 6.46 11.49
CA LEU A 308 12.62 5.74 10.66
C LEU A 308 12.61 4.23 10.98
N ALA A 309 12.73 3.88 12.25
CA ALA A 309 12.69 2.49 12.70
C ALA A 309 11.34 1.84 12.36
N ALA A 310 10.23 2.53 12.64
CA ALA A 310 8.90 2.05 12.28
C ALA A 310 8.71 1.83 10.77
N ALA A 311 9.28 2.71 9.93
CA ALA A 311 9.19 2.58 8.47
C ALA A 311 10.04 1.40 7.96
N VAL A 312 11.26 1.24 8.45
CA VAL A 312 12.15 0.11 8.13
C VAL A 312 11.51 -1.20 8.59
N ARG A 313 11.00 -1.25 9.82
CA ARG A 313 10.26 -2.42 10.35
C ARG A 313 9.10 -2.79 9.45
N THR A 314 8.27 -1.83 9.05
CA THR A 314 7.14 -2.08 8.15
C THR A 314 7.60 -2.64 6.80
N ALA A 315 8.71 -2.12 6.26
CA ALA A 315 9.29 -2.62 5.00
C ALA A 315 9.79 -4.06 5.14
N VAL A 316 10.45 -4.39 6.24
CA VAL A 316 10.91 -5.77 6.54
C VAL A 316 9.71 -6.70 6.64
N LEU A 317 8.67 -6.35 7.41
CA LEU A 317 7.46 -7.16 7.55
C LEU A 317 6.78 -7.41 6.20
N ASN A 318 6.63 -6.35 5.38
CA ASN A 318 6.03 -6.48 4.05
C ASN A 318 6.86 -7.43 3.17
N LYS A 319 8.17 -7.20 3.07
CA LYS A 319 9.04 -8.02 2.22
C LYS A 319 9.10 -9.47 2.68
N ARG A 320 9.34 -9.69 3.99
CA ARG A 320 9.40 -11.02 4.59
C ARG A 320 8.08 -11.78 4.43
N GLY A 321 6.94 -11.10 4.62
CA GLY A 321 5.61 -11.66 4.41
C GLY A 321 5.27 -12.00 2.96
N GLY A 322 6.02 -11.49 1.97
CA GLY A 322 5.75 -11.69 0.54
C GLY A 322 4.96 -10.55 -0.10
N GLY A 323 4.81 -9.42 0.57
CA GLY A 323 4.27 -8.20 -0.03
C GLY A 323 5.22 -7.57 -1.05
N CYS A 324 4.69 -6.74 -1.92
CA CYS A 324 5.44 -6.14 -3.03
C CYS A 324 5.89 -4.69 -2.78
N GLY A 325 5.74 -4.14 -1.57
CA GLY A 325 6.23 -2.80 -1.31
C GLY A 325 5.48 -2.00 -0.27
N LEU A 326 5.83 -0.74 -0.15
CA LEU A 326 5.18 0.21 0.75
C LEU A 326 4.64 1.44 0.02
N ILE A 327 3.58 2.00 0.62
CA ILE A 327 3.04 3.30 0.28
C ILE A 327 3.13 4.20 1.51
N SER A 328 4.12 5.11 1.54
CA SER A 328 4.48 5.90 2.71
C SER A 328 4.39 7.40 2.41
N GLY A 329 3.48 8.10 3.10
CA GLY A 329 3.20 9.53 2.90
C GLY A 329 3.59 10.38 4.11
N ARG A 330 2.75 10.46 5.16
CA ARG A 330 2.90 11.38 6.29
C ARG A 330 4.28 11.38 6.94
N LYS A 331 4.87 10.21 7.14
CA LYS A 331 6.23 10.09 7.67
C LYS A 331 7.29 10.76 6.77
N ALA A 332 7.05 10.85 5.45
CA ALA A 332 7.97 11.47 4.52
C ALA A 332 7.74 12.97 4.36
N PHE A 333 6.48 13.43 4.21
CA PHE A 333 6.23 14.84 3.91
C PHE A 333 5.98 15.73 5.15
N GLN A 334 5.71 15.18 6.35
CA GLN A 334 5.55 15.97 7.58
C GLN A 334 6.89 16.32 8.26
N ARG A 335 7.96 16.43 7.48
CA ARG A 335 9.33 16.78 7.90
C ARG A 335 10.05 17.54 6.78
N PRO A 336 11.25 18.11 7.04
CA PRO A 336 12.07 18.68 5.99
C PRO A 336 12.28 17.70 4.82
N MET A 337 12.25 18.20 3.58
CA MET A 337 12.32 17.36 2.38
C MET A 337 13.51 16.39 2.38
N ALA A 338 14.70 16.87 2.76
CA ALA A 338 15.89 16.02 2.84
C ALA A 338 15.72 14.82 3.80
N GLU A 339 15.06 15.02 4.94
CA GLU A 339 14.77 13.94 5.88
C GLU A 339 13.70 12.98 5.35
N GLY A 340 12.71 13.50 4.61
CA GLY A 340 11.72 12.69 3.90
C GLY A 340 12.36 11.78 2.87
N ILE A 341 13.30 12.29 2.09
CA ILE A 341 14.10 11.53 1.12
C ILE A 341 14.89 10.41 1.82
N VAL A 342 15.58 10.74 2.92
CA VAL A 342 16.33 9.73 3.70
C VAL A 342 15.42 8.61 4.19
N LEU A 343 14.22 8.93 4.67
CA LEU A 343 13.24 7.92 5.12
C LEU A 343 12.77 7.04 3.97
N LEU A 344 12.43 7.63 2.81
CA LEU A 344 12.04 6.88 1.62
C LEU A 344 13.17 5.96 1.14
N HIS A 345 14.41 6.44 1.14
CA HIS A 345 15.58 5.63 0.79
C HIS A 345 15.80 4.47 1.77
N ALA A 346 15.61 4.70 3.07
CA ALA A 346 15.74 3.61 4.07
C ALA A 346 14.71 2.51 3.88
N ILE A 347 13.47 2.85 3.53
CA ILE A 347 12.44 1.88 3.12
C ILE A 347 12.91 1.09 1.90
N GLN A 348 13.36 1.78 0.86
CA GLN A 348 13.79 1.17 -0.40
C GLN A 348 15.03 0.28 -0.22
N ASP A 349 15.93 0.66 0.69
CA ASP A 349 17.12 -0.13 1.01
C ASP A 349 16.76 -1.55 1.51
N VAL A 350 15.66 -1.71 2.26
CA VAL A 350 15.16 -3.03 2.67
C VAL A 350 14.80 -3.88 1.44
N PHE A 351 14.09 -3.31 0.47
CA PHE A 351 13.69 -4.03 -0.74
C PHE A 351 14.88 -4.32 -1.67
N LEU A 352 15.89 -3.45 -1.70
CA LEU A 352 17.13 -3.65 -2.46
C LEU A 352 18.08 -4.66 -1.83
N CYS A 353 17.96 -4.93 -0.53
CA CYS A 353 18.83 -5.87 0.18
C CYS A 353 18.47 -7.31 -0.22
N SER A 354 19.33 -7.98 -0.99
CA SER A 354 19.12 -9.37 -1.45
C SER A 354 19.09 -10.40 -0.33
N ASP A 355 19.73 -10.11 0.81
CA ASP A 355 19.86 -11.03 1.94
C ASP A 355 18.60 -11.05 2.80
N ILE A 356 17.74 -10.02 2.70
CA ILE A 356 16.41 -10.04 3.28
C ILE A 356 15.45 -10.67 2.27
N THR A 357 15.17 -11.95 2.43
CA THR A 357 14.32 -12.74 1.54
C THR A 357 12.89 -12.88 2.08
N VAL A 358 11.97 -13.33 1.25
CA VAL A 358 10.63 -13.76 1.68
C VAL A 358 10.76 -14.98 2.61
N ALA A 359 10.06 -14.96 3.75
CA ALA A 359 10.10 -15.99 4.78
C ALA A 359 9.44 -17.29 4.35
#